data_5c2e81fc6db4fac75b7f6086eb9f6ba2
#
_entry.id   5c2e81fc6db4fac75b7f6086eb9f6ba2
#
_cell.length_a   1.000
_cell.length_b   1.000
_cell.length_c   1.000
_cell.angle_alpha   90.00
_cell.angle_beta   90.00
_cell.angle_gamma   90.00
#
_symmetry.space_group_name_H-M   'P 1'
#
loop_
_entity.id
_entity.type
_entity.pdbx_description
1 polymer ?
#
loop_
_entity_poly.entity_id
_entity_poly.type
_entity_poly.pdbx_seq_one_letter_code
_entity_poly.pdbx_strand_id
1 'polypeptide(L)'
;MPADSKLALSSPKDLLKADVNRIALAEPSSVPVGVYSSKYLADQGLWNQVKPKIVPVQDVRATLASVESGNVEAGFVYKTDAAVSKKVKIVYEVPIDKGPKITYPVAVVKESKQKDAARDFMNYLSSPAAKLSFKKFGFVVLD
;
A
#
# COMPACT_ATOMS: atom_id res chain seq x y z
N MET A 1 -7.17 -5.73 7.18
CA MET A 1 -7.83 -6.96 7.65
C MET A 1 -9.28 -7.03 7.17
N PRO A 2 -9.97 -8.20 7.18
CA PRO A 2 -11.40 -8.27 6.86
C PRO A 2 -12.23 -7.33 7.74
N ALA A 3 -13.28 -6.72 7.18
CA ALA A 3 -14.08 -5.73 7.88
C ALA A 3 -14.82 -6.30 9.12
N ASP A 4 -15.27 -7.54 9.01
CA ASP A 4 -16.00 -8.29 10.05
C ASP A 4 -15.09 -9.00 11.07
N SER A 5 -13.77 -9.00 10.85
CA SER A 5 -12.81 -9.63 11.75
C SER A 5 -12.85 -9.00 13.14
N LYS A 6 -12.85 -9.85 14.18
CA LYS A 6 -12.83 -9.47 15.59
C LYS A 6 -11.42 -9.36 16.18
N LEU A 7 -10.38 -9.61 15.37
CA LEU A 7 -9.00 -9.49 15.82
C LEU A 7 -8.69 -8.05 16.22
N ALA A 8 -8.00 -7.89 17.34
CA ALA A 8 -7.55 -6.59 17.84
C ALA A 8 -6.13 -6.31 17.31
N LEU A 9 -6.06 -5.76 16.09
CA LEU A 9 -4.81 -5.32 15.46
C LEU A 9 -4.79 -3.79 15.41
N SER A 10 -3.77 -3.18 15.97
CA SER A 10 -3.59 -1.71 16.01
C SER A 10 -2.15 -1.28 15.76
N SER A 11 -1.24 -2.22 15.65
CA SER A 11 0.18 -1.97 15.43
C SER A 11 0.84 -3.11 14.64
N PRO A 12 2.01 -2.88 14.03
CA PRO A 12 2.75 -3.95 13.35
C PRO A 12 3.16 -5.10 14.28
N LYS A 13 3.36 -4.83 15.56
CA LYS A 13 3.68 -5.88 16.57
C LYS A 13 2.54 -6.86 16.78
N ASP A 14 1.30 -6.45 16.54
CA ASP A 14 0.14 -7.33 16.68
C ASP A 14 0.12 -8.46 15.64
N LEU A 15 0.90 -8.35 14.56
CA LEU A 15 1.09 -9.43 13.59
C LEU A 15 1.79 -10.66 14.20
N LEU A 16 2.43 -10.51 15.37
CA LEU A 16 3.07 -11.59 16.11
C LEU A 16 2.09 -12.41 16.96
N LYS A 17 0.88 -11.92 17.16
CA LYS A 17 -0.15 -12.63 17.95
C LYS A 17 -0.41 -14.04 17.41
N ALA A 18 -0.78 -14.95 18.30
CA ALA A 18 -1.00 -16.36 17.95
C ALA A 18 -2.21 -16.58 17.03
N ASP A 19 -3.18 -15.69 17.08
CA ASP A 19 -4.38 -15.69 16.24
C ASP A 19 -4.19 -15.06 14.85
N VAL A 20 -2.98 -14.54 14.57
CA VAL A 20 -2.55 -14.09 13.23
C VAL A 20 -1.64 -15.16 12.64
N ASN A 21 -2.15 -15.96 11.73
CA ASN A 21 -1.43 -17.10 11.15
C ASN A 21 -0.98 -16.83 9.70
N ARG A 22 -1.77 -16.08 8.94
CA ARG A 22 -1.53 -15.82 7.51
C ARG A 22 -1.67 -14.33 7.22
N ILE A 23 -0.67 -13.79 6.55
CA ILE A 23 -0.59 -12.38 6.18
C ILE A 23 -0.30 -12.31 4.68
N ALA A 24 -1.24 -11.81 3.90
CA ALA A 24 -1.01 -11.61 2.48
C ALA A 24 -0.04 -10.44 2.23
N LEU A 25 0.94 -10.69 1.41
CA LEU A 25 1.90 -9.69 0.97
C LEU A 25 2.29 -9.98 -0.48
N ALA A 26 2.23 -8.98 -1.35
CA ALA A 26 2.79 -9.12 -2.69
C ALA A 26 4.28 -9.45 -2.61
N GLU A 27 4.78 -10.19 -3.61
CA GLU A 27 6.14 -10.76 -3.60
C GLU A 27 7.20 -9.76 -3.09
N PRO A 28 7.82 -10.01 -1.92
CA PRO A 28 8.71 -9.04 -1.25
C PRO A 28 9.99 -8.73 -2.00
N SER A 29 10.38 -9.58 -2.96
CA SER A 29 11.61 -9.42 -3.72
C SER A 29 11.46 -8.58 -4.99
N SER A 30 10.22 -8.38 -5.48
CA SER A 30 10.01 -7.81 -6.83
C SER A 30 8.85 -6.80 -6.91
N VAL A 31 7.80 -6.98 -6.11
CA VAL A 31 6.62 -6.12 -6.19
C VAL A 31 6.79 -4.93 -5.24
N PRO A 32 6.61 -3.67 -5.69
CA PRO A 32 6.90 -2.49 -4.88
C PRO A 32 6.26 -2.49 -3.47
N VAL A 33 4.97 -2.80 -3.34
CA VAL A 33 4.33 -2.86 -2.02
C VAL A 33 4.93 -3.94 -1.13
N GLY A 34 5.35 -5.06 -1.69
CA GLY A 34 6.04 -6.13 -0.97
C GLY A 34 7.42 -5.70 -0.48
N VAL A 35 8.20 -5.07 -1.37
CA VAL A 35 9.53 -4.50 -1.04
C VAL A 35 9.40 -3.46 0.09
N TYR A 36 8.48 -2.53 -0.03
CA TYR A 36 8.28 -1.48 0.97
C TYR A 36 7.84 -2.04 2.32
N SER A 37 6.90 -2.99 2.32
CA SER A 37 6.37 -3.56 3.56
C SER A 37 7.40 -4.44 4.28
N SER A 38 8.13 -5.28 3.54
CA SER A 38 9.19 -6.12 4.12
C SER A 38 10.32 -5.27 4.70
N LYS A 39 10.72 -4.20 3.99
CA LYS A 39 11.71 -3.25 4.51
C LYS A 39 11.20 -2.56 5.78
N TYR A 40 9.98 -2.04 5.79
CA TYR A 40 9.40 -1.41 6.97
C TYR A 40 9.38 -2.36 8.18
N LEU A 41 8.94 -3.62 7.98
CA LEU A 41 8.95 -4.62 9.04
C LEU A 41 10.38 -4.96 9.52
N ALA A 42 11.36 -4.96 8.61
CA ALA A 42 12.75 -5.18 8.96
C ALA A 42 13.31 -4.00 9.81
N ASP A 43 13.02 -2.77 9.40
CA ASP A 43 13.41 -1.55 10.16
C ASP A 43 12.78 -1.52 11.57
N GLN A 44 11.60 -2.16 11.75
CA GLN A 44 10.95 -2.36 13.06
C GLN A 44 11.46 -3.59 13.83
N GLY A 45 12.39 -4.38 13.26
CA GLY A 45 12.88 -5.64 13.87
C GLY A 45 11.87 -6.80 13.85
N LEU A 46 10.82 -6.69 13.05
CA LEU A 46 9.69 -7.64 13.03
C LEU A 46 9.77 -8.66 11.89
N TRP A 47 10.51 -8.36 10.82
CA TRP A 47 10.48 -9.14 9.59
C TRP A 47 10.74 -10.64 9.80
N ASN A 48 11.76 -11.01 10.54
CA ASN A 48 12.13 -12.41 10.73
C ASN A 48 11.04 -13.23 11.44
N GLN A 49 10.26 -12.58 12.31
CA GLN A 49 9.16 -13.20 13.05
C GLN A 49 7.86 -13.24 12.24
N VAL A 50 7.63 -12.24 11.38
CA VAL A 50 6.44 -12.14 10.52
C VAL A 50 6.61 -12.98 9.26
N LYS A 51 7.81 -13.08 8.71
CA LYS A 51 8.11 -13.78 7.45
C LYS A 51 7.53 -15.21 7.35
N PRO A 52 7.58 -16.06 8.40
CA PRO A 52 6.96 -17.39 8.33
C PRO A 52 5.44 -17.40 8.15
N LYS A 53 4.77 -16.28 8.45
CA LYS A 53 3.31 -16.11 8.31
C LYS A 53 2.92 -15.49 6.97
N ILE A 54 3.90 -15.06 6.15
CA ILE A 54 3.64 -14.42 4.87
C ILE A 54 3.13 -15.44 3.85
N VAL A 55 2.00 -15.11 3.25
CA VAL A 55 1.46 -15.76 2.06
C VAL A 55 1.78 -14.83 0.87
N PRO A 56 2.80 -15.17 0.06
CA PRO A 56 3.16 -14.34 -1.07
C PRO A 56 2.09 -14.41 -2.16
N VAL A 57 1.78 -13.27 -2.73
CA VAL A 57 0.82 -13.13 -3.84
C VAL A 57 1.41 -12.27 -4.95
N GLN A 58 0.83 -12.31 -6.14
CA GLN A 58 1.43 -11.71 -7.34
C GLN A 58 1.46 -10.17 -7.32
N ASP A 59 0.48 -9.50 -6.67
CA ASP A 59 0.38 -8.04 -6.67
C ASP A 59 -0.49 -7.53 -5.51
N VAL A 60 -0.65 -6.20 -5.43
CA VAL A 60 -1.44 -5.53 -4.39
C VAL A 60 -2.93 -5.86 -4.48
N ARG A 61 -3.46 -6.10 -5.67
CA ARG A 61 -4.89 -6.45 -5.87
C ARG A 61 -5.17 -7.86 -5.39
N ALA A 62 -4.25 -8.80 -5.66
CA ALA A 62 -4.31 -10.15 -5.12
C ALA A 62 -4.19 -10.15 -3.58
N THR A 63 -3.37 -9.26 -3.02
CA THR A 63 -3.31 -9.05 -1.56
C THR A 63 -4.68 -8.60 -1.02
N LEU A 64 -5.28 -7.59 -1.64
CA LEU A 64 -6.60 -7.08 -1.23
C LEU A 64 -7.67 -8.17 -1.32
N ALA A 65 -7.74 -8.90 -2.44
CA ALA A 65 -8.68 -9.99 -2.65
C ALA A 65 -8.54 -11.13 -1.62
N SER A 66 -7.30 -11.45 -1.22
CA SER A 66 -7.04 -12.46 -0.18
C SER A 66 -7.60 -12.03 1.18
N VAL A 67 -7.51 -10.73 1.50
CA VAL A 67 -8.09 -10.17 2.72
C VAL A 67 -9.62 -10.13 2.63
N GLU A 68 -10.17 -9.67 1.51
CA GLU A 68 -11.62 -9.59 1.28
C GLU A 68 -12.35 -10.93 1.40
N SER A 69 -11.68 -12.00 0.99
CA SER A 69 -12.21 -13.36 1.06
C SER A 69 -12.05 -14.04 2.43
N GLY A 70 -11.36 -13.39 3.39
CA GLY A 70 -11.08 -13.96 4.70
C GLY A 70 -10.05 -15.11 4.67
N ASN A 71 -9.33 -15.28 3.56
CA ASN A 71 -8.30 -16.33 3.46
C ASN A 71 -7.06 -16.03 4.30
N VAL A 72 -6.89 -14.79 4.73
CA VAL A 72 -5.79 -14.31 5.58
C VAL A 72 -6.32 -13.35 6.64
N GLU A 73 -5.65 -13.25 7.75
CA GLU A 73 -6.03 -12.38 8.87
C GLU A 73 -5.66 -10.91 8.59
N ALA A 74 -4.58 -10.66 7.85
CA ALA A 74 -4.12 -9.33 7.51
C ALA A 74 -3.45 -9.29 6.12
N GLY A 75 -3.26 -8.09 5.58
CA GLY A 75 -2.50 -7.88 4.36
C GLY A 75 -1.95 -6.47 4.27
N PHE A 76 -0.90 -6.29 3.48
CA PHE A 76 -0.29 -5.00 3.21
C PHE A 76 -0.68 -4.49 1.82
N VAL A 77 -1.35 -3.36 1.79
CA VAL A 77 -1.80 -2.68 0.56
C VAL A 77 -1.54 -1.19 0.70
N TYR A 78 -1.63 -0.44 -0.39
CA TYR A 78 -1.67 1.00 -0.27
C TYR A 78 -3.03 1.45 0.29
N LYS A 79 -3.04 2.59 0.97
CA LYS A 79 -4.27 3.18 1.52
C LYS A 79 -5.32 3.39 0.43
N THR A 80 -4.89 3.79 -0.75
CA THR A 80 -5.74 3.99 -1.93
C THR A 80 -6.43 2.71 -2.39
N ASP A 81 -5.77 1.55 -2.30
CA ASP A 81 -6.38 0.26 -2.64
C ASP A 81 -7.41 -0.17 -1.59
N ALA A 82 -7.08 0.01 -0.30
CA ALA A 82 -8.02 -0.32 0.77
C ALA A 82 -9.28 0.56 0.74
N ALA A 83 -9.15 1.83 0.33
CA ALA A 83 -10.25 2.80 0.33
C ALA A 83 -11.39 2.46 -0.65
N VAL A 84 -11.14 1.66 -1.69
CA VAL A 84 -12.16 1.27 -2.66
C VAL A 84 -12.96 0.03 -2.24
N SER A 85 -12.54 -0.66 -1.19
CA SER A 85 -13.19 -1.88 -0.69
C SER A 85 -14.03 -1.62 0.56
N LYS A 86 -15.26 -2.16 0.57
CA LYS A 86 -16.13 -2.19 1.76
C LYS A 86 -15.95 -3.45 2.60
N LYS A 87 -15.16 -4.42 2.10
CA LYS A 87 -14.95 -5.73 2.75
C LYS A 87 -13.72 -5.76 3.64
N VAL A 88 -12.94 -4.68 3.65
CA VAL A 88 -11.74 -4.57 4.50
C VAL A 88 -11.82 -3.34 5.38
N LYS A 89 -11.05 -3.35 6.47
CA LYS A 89 -10.81 -2.19 7.32
C LYS A 89 -9.31 -1.97 7.49
N ILE A 90 -8.91 -0.69 7.46
CA ILE A 90 -7.55 -0.27 7.79
C ILE A 90 -7.43 -0.26 9.31
N VAL A 91 -6.49 -1.02 9.85
CA VAL A 91 -6.24 -1.13 11.30
C VAL A 91 -4.94 -0.46 11.73
N TYR A 92 -4.06 -0.24 10.78
CA TYR A 92 -2.83 0.50 10.99
C TYR A 92 -2.41 1.17 9.68
N GLU A 93 -2.04 2.43 9.78
CA GLU A 93 -1.45 3.20 8.69
C GLU A 93 0.00 3.54 9.06
N VAL A 94 0.94 3.16 8.18
CA VAL A 94 2.36 3.46 8.40
C VAL A 94 2.55 4.98 8.34
N PRO A 95 3.07 5.62 9.40
CA PRO A 95 3.32 7.06 9.38
C PRO A 95 4.31 7.44 8.26
N ILE A 96 4.06 8.57 7.58
CA ILE A 96 4.83 9.01 6.42
C ILE A 96 6.32 9.22 6.77
N ASP A 97 6.58 9.70 7.99
CA ASP A 97 7.93 9.95 8.50
C ASP A 97 8.67 8.70 8.97
N LYS A 98 7.95 7.57 9.14
CA LYS A 98 8.49 6.28 9.61
C LYS A 98 8.48 5.19 8.55
N GLY A 99 7.78 5.42 7.46
CA GLY A 99 7.67 4.49 6.35
C GLY A 99 8.70 4.73 5.25
N PRO A 100 8.77 3.80 4.28
CA PRO A 100 9.55 4.02 3.06
C PRO A 100 8.96 5.21 2.27
N LYS A 101 9.84 5.99 1.63
CA LYS A 101 9.41 7.09 0.77
C LYS A 101 8.82 6.53 -0.53
N ILE A 102 7.51 6.55 -0.64
CA ILE A 102 6.77 6.11 -1.82
C ILE A 102 6.41 7.33 -2.66
N THR A 103 6.92 7.38 -3.90
CA THR A 103 6.64 8.48 -4.83
C THR A 103 6.17 7.95 -6.17
N TYR A 104 5.31 8.71 -6.83
CA TYR A 104 4.80 8.44 -8.18
C TYR A 104 5.38 9.50 -9.13
N PRO A 105 6.52 9.23 -9.78
CA PRO A 105 7.10 10.18 -10.72
C PRO A 105 6.31 10.22 -12.02
N VAL A 106 6.24 11.39 -12.64
CA VAL A 106 5.69 11.59 -13.97
C VAL A 106 6.75 12.24 -14.86
N ALA A 107 6.83 11.82 -16.13
CA ALA A 107 7.76 12.36 -17.10
C ALA A 107 7.18 12.38 -18.51
N VAL A 108 7.61 13.33 -19.31
CA VAL A 108 7.32 13.35 -20.75
C VAL A 108 8.27 12.39 -21.46
N VAL A 109 7.71 11.46 -22.23
CA VAL A 109 8.51 10.51 -23.05
C VAL A 109 9.30 11.28 -24.09
N LYS A 110 10.62 11.05 -24.14
CA LYS A 110 11.56 11.77 -25.01
C LYS A 110 11.15 11.70 -26.48
N GLU A 111 10.71 10.55 -26.94
CA GLU A 111 10.35 10.28 -28.34
C GLU A 111 8.88 10.58 -28.67
N SER A 112 8.12 11.13 -27.73
CA SER A 112 6.72 11.52 -27.96
C SER A 112 6.63 12.59 -29.05
N LYS A 113 5.67 12.42 -29.94
CA LYS A 113 5.29 13.45 -30.92
C LYS A 113 4.32 14.50 -30.34
N GLN A 114 3.83 14.29 -29.13
CA GLN A 114 2.85 15.14 -28.44
C GLN A 114 3.46 15.77 -27.17
N LYS A 115 4.70 16.25 -27.25
CA LYS A 115 5.43 16.74 -26.06
C LYS A 115 4.79 17.94 -25.39
N ASP A 116 4.22 18.86 -26.19
CA ASP A 116 3.61 20.07 -25.66
C ASP A 116 2.31 19.73 -24.91
N ALA A 117 1.44 18.92 -25.51
CA ALA A 117 0.25 18.42 -24.82
C ALA A 117 0.59 17.63 -23.55
N ALA A 118 1.68 16.83 -23.56
CA ALA A 118 2.14 16.12 -22.39
C ALA A 118 2.66 17.07 -21.29
N ARG A 119 3.35 18.15 -21.65
CA ARG A 119 3.77 19.19 -20.70
C ARG A 119 2.57 19.93 -20.11
N ASP A 120 1.58 20.28 -20.94
CA ASP A 120 0.35 20.92 -20.47
C ASP A 120 -0.38 20.05 -19.48
N PHE A 121 -0.45 18.73 -19.73
CA PHE A 121 -1.01 17.78 -18.78
C PHE A 121 -0.20 17.71 -17.48
N MET A 122 1.12 17.66 -17.53
CA MET A 122 1.96 17.72 -16.33
C MET A 122 1.72 19.00 -15.52
N ASN A 123 1.61 20.15 -16.19
CA ASN A 123 1.29 21.43 -15.54
C ASN A 123 -0.09 21.38 -14.88
N TYR A 124 -1.09 20.78 -15.56
CA TYR A 124 -2.42 20.58 -14.99
C TYR A 124 -2.37 19.71 -13.72
N LEU A 125 -1.54 18.65 -13.68
CA LEU A 125 -1.39 17.80 -12.48
C LEU A 125 -0.91 18.57 -11.25
N SER A 126 -0.21 19.69 -11.45
CA SER A 126 0.24 20.60 -10.39
C SER A 126 -0.81 21.64 -9.99
N SER A 127 -1.95 21.69 -10.67
CA SER A 127 -3.02 22.66 -10.41
C SER A 127 -3.73 22.40 -9.08
N PRO A 128 -4.35 23.43 -8.46
CA PRO A 128 -5.16 23.26 -7.25
C PRO A 128 -6.28 22.21 -7.41
N ALA A 129 -6.92 22.15 -8.59
CA ALA A 129 -7.99 21.20 -8.87
C ALA A 129 -7.48 19.74 -8.89
N ALA A 130 -6.36 19.49 -9.55
CA ALA A 130 -5.73 18.16 -9.56
C ALA A 130 -5.24 17.78 -8.17
N LYS A 131 -4.60 18.68 -7.43
CA LYS A 131 -4.15 18.47 -6.05
C LYS A 131 -5.32 18.09 -5.13
N LEU A 132 -6.47 18.75 -5.23
CA LEU A 132 -7.68 18.40 -4.50
C LEU A 132 -8.18 17.00 -4.85
N SER A 133 -8.17 16.65 -6.13
CA SER A 133 -8.54 15.31 -6.59
C SER A 133 -7.63 14.24 -5.99
N PHE A 134 -6.31 14.41 -6.04
CA PHE A 134 -5.37 13.47 -5.42
C PHE A 134 -5.61 13.32 -3.92
N LYS A 135 -5.77 14.41 -3.18
CA LYS A 135 -6.07 14.38 -1.74
C LYS A 135 -7.38 13.63 -1.45
N LYS A 136 -8.42 13.81 -2.27
CA LYS A 136 -9.70 13.11 -2.14
C LYS A 136 -9.54 11.58 -2.22
N PHE A 137 -8.62 11.10 -3.06
CA PHE A 137 -8.33 9.67 -3.20
C PHE A 137 -7.23 9.16 -2.26
N GLY A 138 -6.79 9.96 -1.28
CA GLY A 138 -5.87 9.53 -0.23
C GLY A 138 -4.39 9.67 -0.57
N PHE A 139 -4.04 10.32 -1.68
CA PHE A 139 -2.65 10.62 -2.01
C PHE A 139 -2.11 11.79 -1.18
N VAL A 140 -0.84 11.72 -0.84
CA VAL A 140 -0.08 12.84 -0.30
C VAL A 140 0.45 13.66 -1.47
N VAL A 141 0.06 14.91 -1.52
CA VAL A 141 0.53 15.84 -2.56
C VAL A 141 1.74 16.60 -2.02
N LEU A 142 2.84 16.54 -2.77
CA LEU A 142 4.02 17.35 -2.51
C LEU A 142 3.77 18.77 -3.02
N ASP A 143 4.16 19.76 -2.24
CA ASP A 143 4.10 21.18 -2.62
C ASP A 143 5.27 21.56 -3.51
#